data_580ec9ab45466d65d3d61c16594fb6a3
#
_entry.id   580ec9ab45466d65d3d61c16594fb6a3
#
_cell.length_a   1.000
_cell.length_b   1.000
_cell.length_c   1.000
_cell.angle_alpha   90.00
_cell.angle_beta   90.00
_cell.angle_gamma   90.00
#
_symmetry.space_group_name_H-M   'P 1'
#
loop_
_entity.id
_entity.type
_entity.pdbx_description
1 polymer ?
#
loop_
_entity_poly.entity_id
_entity_poly.type
_entity_poly.pdbx_seq_one_letter_code
_entity_poly.pdbx_strand_id
1 'polypeptide(L)'
;MLNKRFKIVITDCDHPSVDIEKEILSKINSEPVLEFCRTEDDVIEKAFDADAIINQYAPFTRKVIKSLRKCKVISRYGVGVDNIDIKAAIEHNIIVANVPDYCVDEVSTHAFSLILSCARAIAILDRKV
;
A
#
# COMPACT_ATOMS: atom_id res chain seq x y z
N MET A 1 -23.42 -2.76 -21.83
CA MET A 1 -22.32 -3.30 -20.98
C MET A 1 -21.32 -2.19 -20.76
N LEU A 2 -20.86 -2.01 -19.52
CA LEU A 2 -20.17 -0.81 -19.05
C LEU A 2 -18.81 -0.60 -19.75
N ASN A 3 -18.78 0.33 -20.69
CA ASN A 3 -17.54 0.82 -21.29
C ASN A 3 -16.91 1.94 -20.41
N LYS A 4 -17.09 1.82 -19.07
CA LYS A 4 -16.56 2.81 -18.14
C LYS A 4 -15.14 2.42 -17.76
N ARG A 5 -14.18 3.20 -18.21
CA ARG A 5 -12.79 3.11 -17.80
C ARG A 5 -12.65 3.79 -16.44
N PHE A 6 -12.15 3.07 -15.42
CA PHE A 6 -11.86 3.62 -14.11
C PHE A 6 -10.47 4.28 -14.11
N LYS A 7 -10.35 5.41 -13.44
CA LYS A 7 -9.04 6.01 -13.14
C LYS A 7 -8.49 5.35 -11.88
N ILE A 8 -7.45 4.54 -12.05
CA ILE A 8 -6.76 3.84 -10.96
C ILE A 8 -5.37 4.44 -10.83
N VAL A 9 -5.02 4.88 -9.63
CA VAL A 9 -3.71 5.49 -9.34
C VAL A 9 -2.95 4.59 -8.38
N ILE A 10 -1.73 4.21 -8.76
CA ILE A 10 -0.75 3.63 -7.84
C ILE A 10 0.08 4.80 -7.30
N THR A 11 -0.12 5.16 -6.04
CA THR A 11 0.50 6.36 -5.47
C THR A 11 2.00 6.23 -5.28
N ASP A 12 2.45 5.02 -5.02
CA ASP A 12 3.85 4.67 -4.83
C ASP A 12 4.04 3.16 -4.88
N CYS A 13 5.20 2.72 -5.34
CA CYS A 13 5.54 1.31 -5.44
C CYS A 13 7.07 1.17 -5.49
N ASP A 14 7.64 0.30 -4.66
CA ASP A 14 9.05 -0.07 -4.69
C ASP A 14 9.32 -1.43 -5.38
N HIS A 15 8.28 -2.06 -5.92
CA HIS A 15 8.43 -3.25 -6.74
C HIS A 15 9.07 -2.90 -8.10
N PRO A 16 9.81 -3.84 -8.71
CA PRO A 16 10.50 -3.57 -9.97
C PRO A 16 9.56 -3.30 -11.15
N SER A 17 8.31 -3.74 -11.11
CA SER A 17 7.29 -3.44 -12.10
C SER A 17 5.88 -3.50 -11.50
N VAL A 18 4.90 -2.95 -12.22
CA VAL A 18 3.46 -3.02 -11.92
C VAL A 18 2.70 -3.82 -12.99
N ASP A 19 3.36 -4.77 -13.62
CA ASP A 19 2.79 -5.54 -14.73
C ASP A 19 1.69 -6.49 -14.27
N ILE A 20 1.78 -6.98 -13.04
CA ILE A 20 0.74 -7.83 -12.40
C ILE A 20 -0.55 -7.03 -12.23
N GLU A 21 -0.44 -5.80 -11.72
CA GLU A 21 -1.58 -4.89 -11.55
C GLU A 21 -2.22 -4.55 -12.89
N LYS A 22 -1.40 -4.26 -13.92
CA LYS A 22 -1.89 -4.00 -15.28
C LYS A 22 -2.64 -5.21 -15.85
N GLU A 23 -2.08 -6.42 -15.71
CA GLU A 23 -2.74 -7.63 -16.18
C GLU A 23 -4.09 -7.84 -15.49
N ILE A 24 -4.15 -7.71 -14.16
CA ILE A 24 -5.37 -7.90 -13.40
C ILE A 24 -6.42 -6.83 -13.78
N LEU A 25 -6.02 -5.57 -13.85
CA LEU A 25 -6.91 -4.45 -14.10
C LEU A 25 -7.37 -4.37 -15.56
N SER A 26 -6.63 -4.98 -16.50
CA SER A 26 -7.07 -5.11 -17.90
C SER A 26 -8.38 -5.86 -18.03
N LYS A 27 -8.67 -6.80 -17.10
CA LYS A 27 -9.94 -7.58 -17.07
C LYS A 27 -11.17 -6.70 -16.84
N ILE A 28 -11.00 -5.51 -16.28
CA ILE A 28 -12.05 -4.51 -16.10
C ILE A 28 -11.88 -3.32 -17.05
N ASN A 29 -11.12 -3.51 -18.12
CA ASN A 29 -10.82 -2.48 -19.13
C ASN A 29 -10.23 -1.20 -18.52
N SER A 30 -9.37 -1.34 -17.52
CA SER A 30 -8.69 -0.23 -16.85
C SER A 30 -7.19 -0.49 -16.78
N GLU A 31 -6.41 0.60 -16.79
CA GLU A 31 -4.97 0.57 -16.69
C GLU A 31 -4.54 1.52 -15.56
N PRO A 32 -3.69 1.09 -14.63
CA PRO A 32 -3.25 1.94 -13.54
C PRO A 32 -2.22 2.95 -14.03
N VAL A 33 -2.24 4.12 -13.41
CA VAL A 33 -1.21 5.16 -13.54
C VAL A 33 -0.31 5.09 -12.33
N LEU A 34 0.98 4.84 -12.53
CA LEU A 34 1.98 4.86 -11.46
C LEU A 34 2.47 6.29 -11.24
N GLU A 35 2.35 6.76 -10.01
CA GLU A 35 2.81 8.04 -9.53
C GLU A 35 3.87 7.84 -8.44
N PHE A 36 4.59 8.89 -8.07
CA PHE A 36 5.58 8.85 -6.99
C PHE A 36 5.22 9.89 -5.93
N CYS A 37 4.20 9.57 -5.14
CA CYS A 37 3.71 10.43 -4.07
C CYS A 37 4.50 10.15 -2.78
N ARG A 38 5.08 11.19 -2.19
CA ARG A 38 5.80 11.11 -0.91
C ARG A 38 5.12 11.94 0.18
N THR A 39 4.36 12.95 -0.22
CA THR A 39 3.70 13.89 0.68
C THR A 39 2.18 13.86 0.49
N GLU A 40 1.44 14.44 1.43
CA GLU A 40 0.00 14.63 1.31
C GLU A 40 -0.37 15.42 0.06
N ASP A 41 0.40 16.47 -0.23
CA ASP A 41 0.12 17.35 -1.35
C ASP A 41 0.34 16.65 -2.69
N ASP A 42 1.35 15.76 -2.79
CA ASP A 42 1.52 14.91 -3.97
C ASP A 42 0.29 14.02 -4.21
N VAL A 43 -0.22 13.37 -3.14
CA VAL A 43 -1.40 12.51 -3.26
C VAL A 43 -2.63 13.33 -3.67
N ILE A 44 -2.81 14.50 -3.07
CA ILE A 44 -3.93 15.39 -3.40
C ILE A 44 -3.86 15.83 -4.86
N GLU A 45 -2.70 16.24 -5.34
CA GLU A 45 -2.53 16.71 -6.72
C GLU A 45 -2.79 15.61 -7.75
N LYS A 46 -2.27 14.39 -7.49
CA LYS A 46 -2.23 13.32 -8.49
C LYS A 46 -3.41 12.35 -8.42
N ALA A 47 -4.03 12.19 -7.24
CA ALA A 47 -5.05 11.18 -7.01
C ALA A 47 -6.44 11.71 -6.63
N PHE A 48 -6.67 13.05 -6.56
CA PHE A 48 -7.93 13.63 -6.10
C PHE A 48 -9.18 13.16 -6.87
N ASP A 49 -9.04 12.79 -8.13
CA ASP A 49 -10.11 12.35 -9.00
C ASP A 49 -10.02 10.86 -9.36
N ALA A 50 -9.18 10.08 -8.66
CA ALA A 50 -9.09 8.64 -8.83
C ALA A 50 -10.38 7.94 -8.38
N ASP A 51 -10.81 6.90 -9.11
CA ASP A 51 -11.90 6.02 -8.70
C ASP A 51 -11.43 4.95 -7.71
N ALA A 52 -10.16 4.51 -7.84
CA ALA A 52 -9.50 3.56 -6.95
C ALA A 52 -8.02 3.91 -6.80
N ILE A 53 -7.44 3.53 -5.67
CA ILE A 53 -6.04 3.81 -5.34
C ILE A 53 -5.37 2.51 -4.87
N ILE A 54 -4.12 2.31 -5.31
CA ILE A 54 -3.21 1.31 -4.76
C ILE A 54 -2.08 2.08 -4.07
N ASN A 55 -1.80 1.74 -2.82
CA ASN A 55 -0.89 2.49 -1.96
C ASN A 55 0.13 1.60 -1.27
N GLN A 56 1.36 2.07 -1.11
CA GLN A 56 2.38 1.41 -0.31
C GLN A 56 2.74 2.21 0.95
N TYR A 57 3.34 3.39 0.80
CA TYR A 57 3.84 4.22 1.89
C TYR A 57 3.25 5.63 1.93
N ALA A 58 2.72 6.13 0.81
CA ALA A 58 2.17 7.47 0.73
C ALA A 58 1.13 7.74 1.83
N PRO A 59 1.12 8.93 2.46
CA PRO A 59 0.25 9.23 3.59
C PRO A 59 -1.19 9.51 3.15
N PHE A 60 -2.14 8.79 3.73
CA PHE A 60 -3.58 8.99 3.54
C PHE A 60 -4.20 9.53 4.82
N THR A 61 -3.80 10.74 5.20
CA THR A 61 -4.37 11.45 6.34
C THR A 61 -5.81 11.88 6.08
N ARG A 62 -6.49 12.38 7.10
CA ARG A 62 -7.82 12.97 6.98
C ARG A 62 -7.90 14.07 5.92
N LYS A 63 -6.85 14.88 5.76
CA LYS A 63 -6.76 15.92 4.74
C LYS A 63 -6.81 15.31 3.33
N VAL A 64 -6.01 14.28 3.10
CA VAL A 64 -5.97 13.56 1.82
C VAL A 64 -7.30 12.88 1.55
N ILE A 65 -7.82 12.09 2.48
CA ILE A 65 -9.10 11.37 2.34
C ILE A 65 -10.23 12.35 1.95
N LYS A 66 -10.32 13.51 2.60
CA LYS A 66 -11.32 14.54 2.29
C LYS A 66 -11.19 15.13 0.88
N SER A 67 -10.01 15.10 0.29
CA SER A 67 -9.77 15.62 -1.06
C SER A 67 -10.21 14.66 -2.17
N LEU A 68 -10.35 13.37 -1.86
CA LEU A 68 -10.71 12.34 -2.82
C LEU A 68 -12.19 12.43 -3.22
N ARG A 69 -12.45 12.85 -4.45
CA ARG A 69 -13.82 13.13 -4.91
C ARG A 69 -14.62 11.92 -5.34
N LYS A 70 -13.95 10.89 -5.85
CA LYS A 70 -14.60 9.72 -6.49
C LYS A 70 -14.14 8.39 -5.93
N CYS A 71 -13.06 8.38 -5.14
CA CYS A 71 -12.42 7.17 -4.65
C CYS A 71 -13.41 6.30 -3.87
N LYS A 72 -13.45 5.02 -4.21
CA LYS A 72 -14.28 4.00 -3.56
C LYS A 72 -13.47 2.99 -2.78
N VAL A 73 -12.20 2.79 -3.15
CA VAL A 73 -11.35 1.80 -2.54
C VAL A 73 -9.89 2.27 -2.54
N ILE A 74 -9.21 2.03 -1.42
CA ILE A 74 -7.77 2.14 -1.28
C ILE A 74 -7.26 0.74 -0.94
N SER A 75 -6.48 0.15 -1.84
CA SER A 75 -5.81 -1.13 -1.64
C SER A 75 -4.37 -0.89 -1.21
N ARG A 76 -3.96 -1.43 -0.06
CA ARG A 76 -2.61 -1.24 0.45
C ARG A 76 -1.74 -2.46 0.17
N TYR A 77 -0.54 -2.26 -0.39
CA TYR A 77 0.52 -3.26 -0.45
C TYR A 77 1.06 -3.54 0.96
N GLY A 78 0.57 -4.57 1.63
CA GLY A 78 1.09 -5.06 2.91
C GLY A 78 0.07 -5.14 4.03
N VAL A 79 0.53 -5.56 5.20
CA VAL A 79 -0.29 -5.89 6.37
C VAL A 79 -0.79 -4.65 7.10
N GLY A 80 0.12 -3.73 7.47
CA GLY A 80 -0.21 -2.55 8.26
C GLY A 80 -1.02 -1.52 7.46
N VAL A 81 -1.77 -0.67 8.14
CA VAL A 81 -2.56 0.42 7.55
C VAL A 81 -2.35 1.73 8.29
N ASP A 82 -1.23 1.87 9.01
CA ASP A 82 -0.94 3.03 9.88
C ASP A 82 -0.77 4.33 9.10
N ASN A 83 -0.47 4.26 7.82
CA ASN A 83 -0.38 5.40 6.92
C ASN A 83 -1.74 5.86 6.36
N ILE A 84 -2.87 5.23 6.78
CA ILE A 84 -4.22 5.53 6.30
C ILE A 84 -5.13 5.88 7.49
N ASP A 85 -5.75 7.06 7.49
CA ASP A 85 -6.79 7.41 8.47
C ASP A 85 -8.07 6.61 8.18
N ILE A 86 -8.16 5.43 8.79
CA ILE A 86 -9.29 4.50 8.63
C ILE A 86 -10.63 5.15 9.03
N LYS A 87 -10.63 5.99 10.07
CA LYS A 87 -11.86 6.68 10.52
C LYS A 87 -12.35 7.63 9.45
N ALA A 88 -11.45 8.42 8.87
CA ALA A 88 -11.79 9.31 7.76
C ALA A 88 -12.27 8.52 6.53
N ALA A 89 -11.64 7.39 6.20
CA ALA A 89 -12.06 6.55 5.09
C ALA A 89 -13.50 6.04 5.27
N ILE A 90 -13.85 5.56 6.46
CA ILE A 90 -15.22 5.13 6.80
C ILE A 90 -16.21 6.29 6.65
N GLU A 91 -15.90 7.46 7.20
CA GLU A 91 -16.75 8.66 7.12
C GLU A 91 -17.03 9.08 5.67
N HIS A 92 -16.10 8.78 4.74
CA HIS A 92 -16.21 9.12 3.31
C HIS A 92 -16.65 7.94 2.44
N ASN A 93 -17.06 6.82 3.04
CA ASN A 93 -17.48 5.59 2.36
C ASN A 93 -16.41 5.05 1.40
N ILE A 94 -15.14 5.11 1.82
CA ILE A 94 -13.99 4.56 1.12
C ILE A 94 -13.62 3.23 1.79
N ILE A 95 -13.59 2.15 1.03
CA ILE A 95 -13.17 0.84 1.50
C ILE A 95 -11.64 0.83 1.55
N VAL A 96 -11.07 0.35 2.65
CA VAL A 96 -9.62 0.10 2.77
C VAL A 96 -9.40 -1.40 2.82
N ALA A 97 -8.60 -1.91 1.88
CA ALA A 97 -8.18 -3.30 1.81
C ALA A 97 -6.67 -3.41 2.01
N ASN A 98 -6.23 -4.48 2.66
CA ASN A 98 -4.82 -4.79 2.89
C ASN A 98 -4.54 -6.25 2.57
N VAL A 99 -3.27 -6.69 2.71
CA VAL A 99 -2.85 -8.09 2.56
C VAL A 99 -2.40 -8.61 3.92
N PRO A 100 -3.30 -9.26 4.71
CA PRO A 100 -3.08 -9.45 6.14
C PRO A 100 -2.08 -10.56 6.49
N ASP A 101 -1.80 -11.51 5.63
CA ASP A 101 -1.16 -12.79 6.00
C ASP A 101 -0.01 -13.25 5.07
N TYR A 102 0.39 -12.45 4.08
CA TYR A 102 1.38 -12.88 3.07
C TYR A 102 2.79 -13.16 3.61
N CYS A 103 3.16 -12.61 4.77
CA CYS A 103 4.53 -12.68 5.30
C CYS A 103 4.60 -13.17 6.75
N VAL A 104 3.58 -13.88 7.23
CA VAL A 104 3.52 -14.33 8.64
C VAL A 104 4.68 -15.25 8.97
N ASP A 105 4.97 -16.22 8.13
CA ASP A 105 6.05 -17.19 8.36
C ASP A 105 7.43 -16.53 8.27
N GLU A 106 7.66 -15.66 7.29
CA GLU A 106 8.92 -14.95 7.12
C GLU A 106 9.20 -14.02 8.30
N VAL A 107 8.22 -13.20 8.70
CA VAL A 107 8.39 -12.26 9.80
C VAL A 107 8.56 -12.99 11.13
N SER A 108 7.76 -14.02 11.41
CA SER A 108 7.85 -14.76 12.66
C SER A 108 9.16 -15.54 12.80
N THR A 109 9.59 -16.24 11.75
CA THR A 109 10.85 -16.97 11.77
C THR A 109 12.05 -16.05 11.84
N HIS A 110 12.03 -14.91 11.17
CA HIS A 110 13.10 -13.91 11.26
C HIS A 110 13.17 -13.31 12.66
N ALA A 111 12.04 -12.90 13.25
CA ALA A 111 11.98 -12.41 14.62
C ALA A 111 12.53 -13.40 15.63
N PHE A 112 12.14 -14.68 15.50
CA PHE A 112 12.64 -15.77 16.36
C PHE A 112 14.14 -15.97 16.20
N SER A 113 14.64 -15.94 14.95
CA SER A 113 16.07 -16.04 14.65
C SER A 113 16.88 -14.91 15.29
N LEU A 114 16.37 -13.68 15.27
CA LEU A 114 17.00 -12.55 15.95
C LEU A 114 17.03 -12.72 17.48
N ILE A 115 15.94 -13.21 18.08
CA ILE A 115 15.88 -13.49 19.53
C ILE A 115 16.95 -14.51 19.90
N LEU A 116 17.03 -15.63 19.17
CA LEU A 116 18.04 -16.67 19.43
C LEU A 116 19.46 -16.17 19.21
N SER A 117 19.68 -15.37 18.16
CA SER A 117 20.98 -14.77 17.87
C SER A 117 21.44 -13.85 19.01
N CYS A 118 20.55 -13.04 19.58
CA CYS A 118 20.83 -12.22 20.73
C CYS A 118 21.08 -13.06 21.99
N ALA A 119 20.24 -14.03 22.30
CA ALA A 119 20.36 -14.90 23.46
C ALA A 119 21.67 -15.70 23.49
N ARG A 120 22.16 -16.09 22.33
CA ARG A 120 23.41 -16.86 22.16
C ARG A 120 24.62 -15.99 21.83
N ALA A 121 24.46 -14.68 21.78
CA ALA A 121 25.52 -13.72 21.43
C ALA A 121 26.24 -14.04 20.09
N ILE A 122 25.53 -14.61 19.11
CA ILE A 122 26.12 -15.15 17.88
C ILE A 122 26.93 -14.08 17.15
N ALA A 123 26.38 -12.90 16.91
CA ALA A 123 27.07 -11.82 16.21
C ALA A 123 28.29 -11.27 16.95
N ILE A 124 28.37 -11.46 18.27
CA ILE A 124 29.54 -11.06 19.11
C ILE A 124 30.63 -12.10 19.00
N LEU A 125 30.27 -13.38 19.06
CA LEU A 125 31.21 -14.49 19.02
C LEU A 125 31.82 -14.67 17.63
N ASP A 126 31.02 -14.51 16.58
CA ASP A 126 31.47 -14.57 15.18
C ASP A 126 32.61 -13.59 14.87
N ARG A 127 32.60 -12.41 15.50
CA ARG A 127 33.66 -11.40 15.35
C ARG A 127 34.93 -11.69 16.16
N LYS A 128 34.88 -12.66 17.08
CA LYS A 128 35.99 -12.99 17.99
C LYS A 128 36.74 -14.27 17.59
N VAL A 129 36.22 -15.02 16.66
CA VAL A 129 36.82 -16.23 16.06
C VAL A 129 37.49 -15.85 14.74
#